data_4552f0e6a99339dc6a573faee4599568
#
_entry.id   4552f0e6a99339dc6a573faee4599568
#
_cell.length_a   1.000
_cell.length_b   1.000
_cell.length_c   1.000
_cell.angle_alpha   90.00
_cell.angle_beta   90.00
_cell.angle_gamma   90.00
#
_symmetry.space_group_name_H-M   'P 1'
#
loop_
_entity.id
_entity.type
_entity.pdbx_description
1 polymer ?
#
loop_
_entity_poly.entity_id
_entity_poly.type
_entity_poly.pdbx_seq_one_letter_code
_entity_poly.pdbx_strand_id
1 'polypeptide(L)'
;IKLNDKYLHYKSLDKEEQKLTEEIKKPFKTQFIVNDITLEALVDLHEESDNSVGVFKDELAGWFKDMNKYRAGSDLEFWLSSWSGKSVSLNRKTSKSAFVEKPLIPVLGGIQPSILNIFYTEENKDNGFIDRMLLSFPDLEIEVYNDNEMSDEILEWYHACIINFYDSVKKQLIVRDIDHEIQPKVAHYSDEAKKEWIRIFNEITNTQNSNDENEYMKSMLPKQKSYIPRFALIINTIDCFFNDKTNLELISKDAILKAEKLSKYFIAMAKKIKIDSTEKNEIKSV
;
A
#
# COMPACT_ATOMS: atom_id res chain seq x y z
N ILE A 1 -20.36 -19.86 -6.95
CA ILE A 1 -21.01 -21.19 -6.88
C ILE A 1 -20.93 -21.87 -8.24
N LYS A 2 -21.50 -21.32 -9.32
CA LYS A 2 -21.53 -21.96 -10.66
C LYS A 2 -20.16 -22.31 -11.27
N LEU A 3 -19.12 -21.49 -11.02
CA LEU A 3 -17.78 -21.74 -11.57
C LEU A 3 -17.05 -22.84 -10.80
N ASN A 4 -17.22 -22.86 -9.49
CA ASN A 4 -16.64 -23.90 -8.63
C ASN A 4 -17.28 -25.29 -8.91
N ASP A 5 -18.58 -25.31 -9.17
CA ASP A 5 -19.29 -26.57 -9.53
C ASP A 5 -18.78 -27.12 -10.88
N LYS A 6 -18.55 -26.25 -11.85
CA LYS A 6 -17.94 -26.64 -13.14
C LYS A 6 -16.52 -27.19 -12.97
N TYR A 7 -15.71 -26.55 -12.13
CA TYR A 7 -14.35 -27.01 -11.83
C TYR A 7 -14.36 -28.37 -11.10
N LEU A 8 -15.23 -28.55 -10.13
CA LEU A 8 -15.37 -29.82 -9.41
C LEU A 8 -15.82 -30.94 -10.35
N HIS A 9 -16.75 -30.66 -11.26
CA HIS A 9 -17.16 -31.59 -12.30
C HIS A 9 -16.00 -31.94 -13.23
N TYR A 10 -15.27 -30.96 -13.76
CA TYR A 10 -14.06 -31.17 -14.56
C TYR A 10 -13.03 -32.05 -13.84
N LYS A 11 -12.80 -31.84 -12.54
CA LYS A 11 -11.89 -32.63 -11.72
C LYS A 11 -12.38 -34.06 -11.48
N SER A 12 -13.68 -34.31 -11.53
CA SER A 12 -14.24 -35.67 -11.40
C SER A 12 -14.17 -36.51 -12.68
N LEU A 13 -13.86 -35.88 -13.84
CA LEU A 13 -13.66 -36.58 -15.11
C LEU A 13 -12.35 -37.39 -15.08
N ASP A 14 -12.31 -38.49 -15.83
CA ASP A 14 -11.07 -39.23 -16.02
C ASP A 14 -10.05 -38.48 -16.89
N LYS A 15 -8.80 -38.97 -16.96
CA LYS A 15 -7.72 -38.29 -17.68
C LYS A 15 -7.94 -38.21 -19.21
N GLU A 16 -8.71 -39.07 -19.78
CA GLU A 16 -9.02 -39.05 -21.22
C GLU A 16 -10.12 -38.04 -21.50
N GLU A 17 -11.15 -38.03 -20.68
CA GLU A 17 -12.23 -37.05 -20.73
C GLU A 17 -11.75 -35.63 -20.47
N GLN A 18 -10.81 -35.44 -19.51
CA GLN A 18 -10.20 -34.15 -19.25
C GLN A 18 -9.41 -33.61 -20.45
N LYS A 19 -8.76 -34.49 -21.24
CA LYS A 19 -8.03 -34.07 -22.45
C LYS A 19 -8.96 -33.64 -23.59
N LEU A 20 -10.18 -34.15 -23.62
CA LEU A 20 -11.18 -33.83 -24.61
C LEU A 20 -12.04 -32.62 -24.22
N THR A 21 -11.94 -32.20 -22.97
CA THR A 21 -12.71 -31.07 -22.41
C THR A 21 -11.80 -29.86 -22.27
N GLU A 22 -12.32 -28.68 -22.55
CA GLU A 22 -11.60 -27.43 -22.30
C GLU A 22 -11.13 -27.36 -20.84
N GLU A 23 -9.86 -27.05 -20.61
CA GLU A 23 -9.27 -27.00 -19.27
C GLU A 23 -9.99 -25.93 -18.42
N ILE A 24 -10.72 -26.36 -17.40
CA ILE A 24 -11.38 -25.48 -16.46
C ILE A 24 -10.43 -25.19 -15.32
N LYS A 25 -9.87 -23.98 -15.29
CA LYS A 25 -9.02 -23.51 -14.19
C LYS A 25 -9.83 -23.45 -12.91
N LYS A 26 -9.17 -23.80 -11.80
CA LYS A 26 -9.75 -23.65 -10.47
C LYS A 26 -10.24 -22.21 -10.28
N PRO A 27 -11.51 -21.98 -9.91
CA PRO A 27 -11.97 -20.62 -9.66
C PRO A 27 -11.20 -20.04 -8.50
N PHE A 28 -10.62 -18.87 -8.74
CA PHE A 28 -9.84 -18.15 -7.75
C PHE A 28 -10.78 -17.42 -6.79
N LYS A 29 -10.56 -17.56 -5.49
CA LYS A 29 -11.29 -16.78 -4.50
C LYS A 29 -10.62 -15.40 -4.41
N THR A 30 -11.30 -14.36 -4.83
CA THR A 30 -10.82 -12.98 -4.67
C THR A 30 -10.51 -12.71 -3.21
N GLN A 31 -9.26 -12.38 -2.93
CA GLN A 31 -8.79 -12.05 -1.59
C GLN A 31 -8.08 -10.69 -1.64
N PHE A 32 -8.58 -9.72 -0.90
CA PHE A 32 -8.06 -8.36 -0.88
C PHE A 32 -7.08 -8.12 0.26
N ILE A 33 -7.20 -8.90 1.33
CA ILE A 33 -6.45 -8.72 2.58
C ILE A 33 -5.90 -10.05 3.02
N VAL A 34 -4.64 -10.03 3.44
CA VAL A 34 -3.95 -11.15 4.08
C VAL A 34 -3.29 -10.67 5.38
N ASN A 35 -3.33 -11.51 6.41
CA ASN A 35 -2.72 -11.21 7.70
C ASN A 35 -1.41 -11.98 7.88
N ASP A 36 -1.41 -13.27 7.52
CA ASP A 36 -0.26 -14.13 7.59
C ASP A 36 -0.07 -14.86 6.27
N ILE A 37 1.06 -14.60 5.62
CA ILE A 37 1.36 -15.13 4.30
C ILE A 37 2.88 -15.10 4.07
N THR A 38 3.43 -16.14 3.45
CA THR A 38 4.81 -16.10 2.98
C THR A 38 4.93 -15.21 1.73
N LEU A 39 6.12 -14.70 1.46
CA LEU A 39 6.36 -13.86 0.29
C LEU A 39 6.00 -14.58 -1.02
N GLU A 40 6.33 -15.87 -1.10
CA GLU A 40 6.02 -16.70 -2.26
C GLU A 40 4.51 -16.80 -2.51
N ALA A 41 3.76 -17.10 -1.45
CA ALA A 41 2.31 -17.22 -1.54
C ALA A 41 1.64 -15.85 -1.85
N LEU A 42 2.22 -14.75 -1.36
CA LEU A 42 1.75 -13.39 -1.66
C LEU A 42 1.93 -13.05 -3.13
N VAL A 43 3.08 -13.40 -3.72
CA VAL A 43 3.35 -13.16 -5.15
C VAL A 43 2.44 -14.01 -6.03
N ASP A 44 2.23 -15.30 -5.69
CA ASP A 44 1.29 -16.17 -6.40
C ASP A 44 -0.14 -15.61 -6.34
N LEU A 45 -0.57 -15.20 -5.14
CA LEU A 45 -1.89 -14.60 -4.93
C LEU A 45 -2.06 -13.32 -5.76
N HIS A 46 -1.02 -12.49 -5.84
CA HIS A 46 -1.05 -11.25 -6.60
C HIS A 46 -1.03 -11.50 -8.12
N GLU A 47 -0.21 -12.48 -8.60
CA GLU A 47 -0.16 -12.87 -10.02
C GLU A 47 -1.51 -13.43 -10.49
N GLU A 48 -2.20 -14.22 -9.65
CA GLU A 48 -3.49 -14.81 -9.96
C GLU A 48 -4.67 -13.84 -9.80
N SER A 49 -4.46 -12.70 -9.13
CA SER A 49 -5.51 -11.74 -8.79
C SER A 49 -5.51 -10.55 -9.76
N ASP A 50 -6.69 -10.18 -10.23
CA ASP A 50 -6.90 -8.90 -10.94
C ASP A 50 -6.84 -7.68 -10.00
N ASN A 51 -6.66 -7.90 -8.70
CA ASN A 51 -6.71 -6.85 -7.69
C ASN A 51 -5.40 -6.80 -6.91
N SER A 52 -5.12 -5.63 -6.32
CA SER A 52 -4.07 -5.54 -5.32
C SER A 52 -4.40 -6.37 -4.09
N VAL A 53 -3.37 -6.82 -3.37
CA VAL A 53 -3.50 -7.58 -2.13
C VAL A 53 -2.85 -6.78 -1.00
N GLY A 54 -3.64 -6.40 0.00
CA GLY A 54 -3.17 -5.68 1.18
C GLY A 54 -2.68 -6.65 2.26
N VAL A 55 -1.52 -6.36 2.83
CA VAL A 55 -0.99 -7.08 3.99
C VAL A 55 -1.34 -6.28 5.24
N PHE A 56 -2.22 -6.84 6.10
CA PHE A 56 -2.63 -6.22 7.35
C PHE A 56 -2.10 -7.05 8.52
N LYS A 57 -1.30 -6.43 9.37
CA LYS A 57 -0.68 -7.07 10.53
C LYS A 57 -1.08 -6.31 11.80
N ASP A 58 -1.57 -7.03 12.80
CA ASP A 58 -1.79 -6.43 14.12
C ASP A 58 -0.48 -5.91 14.70
N GLU A 59 0.63 -6.62 14.48
CA GLU A 59 1.97 -6.20 14.88
C GLU A 59 2.98 -6.34 13.73
N LEU A 60 3.52 -5.20 13.28
CA LEU A 60 4.52 -5.13 12.21
C LEU A 60 5.90 -5.66 12.62
N ALA A 61 6.18 -5.74 13.93
CA ALA A 61 7.46 -6.23 14.41
C ALA A 61 7.75 -7.66 13.95
N GLY A 62 6.74 -8.54 13.94
CA GLY A 62 6.85 -9.90 13.41
C GLY A 62 7.14 -9.92 11.92
N TRP A 63 6.37 -9.18 11.14
CA TRP A 63 6.57 -9.06 9.71
C TRP A 63 7.98 -8.58 9.34
N PHE A 64 8.49 -7.59 10.07
CA PHE A 64 9.84 -7.08 9.84
C PHE A 64 10.94 -8.07 10.22
N LYS A 65 10.80 -8.77 11.35
CA LYS A 65 11.75 -9.81 11.79
C LYS A 65 11.79 -11.00 10.86
N ASP A 66 10.69 -11.31 10.18
CA ASP A 66 10.61 -12.40 9.22
C ASP A 66 11.22 -12.04 7.85
N MET A 67 11.38 -10.75 7.57
CA MET A 67 12.16 -10.31 6.41
C MET A 67 13.58 -10.85 6.52
N ASN A 68 14.09 -11.43 5.45
CA ASN A 68 15.44 -11.98 5.37
C ASN A 68 15.73 -13.21 6.25
N LYS A 69 14.73 -13.75 6.97
CA LYS A 69 14.89 -14.92 7.82
C LYS A 69 15.32 -16.15 7.03
N TYR A 70 14.84 -16.30 5.79
CA TYR A 70 15.10 -17.44 4.93
C TYR A 70 15.97 -17.11 3.70
N ARG A 71 16.13 -15.82 3.37
CA ARG A 71 16.86 -15.33 2.20
C ARG A 71 17.55 -14.02 2.53
N ALA A 72 18.85 -14.03 2.73
CA ALA A 72 19.60 -12.82 3.03
C ALA A 72 19.39 -11.74 1.95
N GLY A 73 18.77 -10.63 2.31
CA GLY A 73 18.60 -9.42 1.48
C GLY A 73 17.45 -9.45 0.45
N SER A 74 16.91 -10.60 0.07
CA SER A 74 15.97 -10.68 -1.07
C SER A 74 14.55 -10.18 -0.77
N ASP A 75 14.09 -10.34 0.47
CA ASP A 75 12.73 -9.94 0.83
C ASP A 75 12.64 -8.42 0.95
N LEU A 76 13.67 -7.78 1.49
CA LEU A 76 13.76 -6.34 1.56
C LEU A 76 13.78 -5.70 0.17
N GLU A 77 14.58 -6.24 -0.76
CA GLU A 77 14.63 -5.79 -2.15
C GLU A 77 13.28 -5.92 -2.87
N PHE A 78 12.54 -7.00 -2.57
CA PHE A 78 11.19 -7.18 -3.06
C PHE A 78 10.27 -6.03 -2.63
N TRP A 79 10.27 -5.69 -1.34
CA TRP A 79 9.42 -4.61 -0.81
C TRP A 79 9.81 -3.22 -1.35
N LEU A 80 11.11 -2.96 -1.52
CA LEU A 80 11.60 -1.72 -2.12
C LEU A 80 11.21 -1.60 -3.61
N SER A 81 11.27 -2.70 -4.35
CA SER A 81 10.87 -2.76 -5.75
C SER A 81 9.36 -2.61 -5.91
N SER A 82 8.59 -3.35 -5.10
CA SER A 82 7.14 -3.28 -5.06
C SER A 82 6.64 -1.86 -4.72
N TRP A 83 7.24 -1.22 -3.71
CA TRP A 83 6.91 0.17 -3.38
C TRP A 83 7.15 1.13 -4.55
N SER A 84 8.19 0.87 -5.33
CA SER A 84 8.54 1.69 -6.51
C SER A 84 7.70 1.37 -7.74
N GLY A 85 6.80 0.36 -7.68
CA GLY A 85 6.01 -0.12 -8.81
C GLY A 85 6.85 -0.82 -9.90
N LYS A 86 8.06 -1.26 -9.55
CA LYS A 86 8.90 -2.05 -10.44
C LYS A 86 8.47 -3.51 -10.42
N SER A 87 8.54 -4.17 -11.57
CA SER A 87 8.22 -5.59 -11.66
C SER A 87 9.03 -6.43 -10.66
N VAL A 88 8.42 -7.45 -10.13
CA VAL A 88 9.02 -8.39 -9.19
C VAL A 88 8.91 -9.81 -9.71
N SER A 89 9.95 -10.61 -9.50
CA SER A 89 9.97 -12.02 -9.89
C SER A 89 10.53 -12.87 -8.75
N LEU A 90 9.94 -14.04 -8.56
CA LEU A 90 10.45 -15.05 -7.64
C LEU A 90 10.77 -16.30 -8.43
N ASN A 91 12.07 -16.58 -8.56
CA ASN A 91 12.56 -17.78 -9.21
C ASN A 91 12.64 -18.93 -8.19
N ARG A 92 11.94 -20.03 -8.46
CA ARG A 92 11.87 -21.20 -7.58
C ARG A 92 12.61 -22.38 -8.19
N LYS A 93 13.28 -23.18 -7.35
CA LYS A 93 13.98 -24.40 -7.83
C LYS A 93 13.03 -25.55 -8.16
N THR A 94 11.86 -25.60 -7.51
CA THR A 94 10.98 -26.78 -7.52
C THR A 94 9.55 -26.50 -8.00
N SER A 95 9.19 -25.24 -8.27
CA SER A 95 7.87 -24.85 -8.74
C SER A 95 7.95 -23.78 -9.82
N LYS A 96 6.81 -23.45 -10.45
CA LYS A 96 6.74 -22.37 -11.45
C LYS A 96 7.23 -21.06 -10.83
N SER A 97 8.10 -20.36 -11.56
CA SER A 97 8.48 -18.97 -11.20
C SER A 97 7.27 -18.06 -11.30
N ALA A 98 7.11 -17.15 -10.34
CA ALA A 98 6.05 -16.16 -10.32
C ALA A 98 6.61 -14.80 -10.75
N PHE A 99 5.81 -14.03 -11.50
CA PHE A 99 6.16 -12.71 -12.00
C PHE A 99 4.98 -11.76 -11.89
N VAL A 100 5.19 -10.61 -11.27
CA VAL A 100 4.21 -9.54 -11.18
C VAL A 100 4.78 -8.30 -11.84
N GLU A 101 4.19 -7.91 -12.95
CA GLU A 101 4.66 -6.76 -13.75
C GLU A 101 4.43 -5.43 -13.02
N LYS A 102 3.26 -5.28 -12.41
CA LYS A 102 2.80 -4.03 -11.76
C LYS A 102 2.35 -4.32 -10.33
N PRO A 103 3.29 -4.56 -9.39
CA PRO A 103 2.95 -4.88 -8.02
C PRO A 103 2.28 -3.70 -7.31
N LEU A 104 1.19 -3.97 -6.60
CA LEU A 104 0.51 -3.04 -5.72
C LEU A 104 0.13 -3.78 -4.43
N ILE A 105 1.00 -3.68 -3.43
CA ILE A 105 0.88 -4.44 -2.17
C ILE A 105 0.99 -3.45 -1.00
N PRO A 106 -0.12 -2.80 -0.60
CA PRO A 106 -0.12 -1.95 0.58
C PRO A 106 0.10 -2.80 1.84
N VAL A 107 0.89 -2.27 2.77
CA VAL A 107 1.14 -2.88 4.09
C VAL A 107 0.62 -1.93 5.16
N LEU A 108 -0.21 -2.43 6.06
CA LEU A 108 -0.74 -1.69 7.20
C LEU A 108 -0.62 -2.53 8.48
N GLY A 109 -0.27 -1.89 9.58
CA GLY A 109 -0.29 -2.55 10.89
C GLY A 109 0.15 -1.63 12.02
N GLY A 110 -0.02 -2.13 13.23
CA GLY A 110 0.44 -1.49 14.45
C GLY A 110 1.88 -1.84 14.77
N ILE A 111 2.54 -0.97 15.54
CA ILE A 111 3.82 -1.28 16.17
C ILE A 111 3.92 -0.54 17.51
N GLN A 112 4.40 -1.25 18.52
CA GLN A 112 4.64 -0.63 19.82
C GLN A 112 5.84 0.33 19.73
N PRO A 113 5.75 1.56 20.30
CA PRO A 113 6.83 2.53 20.25
C PRO A 113 8.16 2.01 20.83
N SER A 114 8.09 1.14 21.84
CA SER A 114 9.27 0.52 22.46
C SER A 114 10.04 -0.42 21.51
N ILE A 115 9.37 -0.94 20.49
CA ILE A 115 9.95 -1.90 19.53
C ILE A 115 10.38 -1.20 18.23
N LEU A 116 10.01 0.06 18.05
CA LEU A 116 10.26 0.79 16.81
C LEU A 116 11.74 0.82 16.40
N ASN A 117 12.65 0.69 17.37
CA ASN A 117 14.10 0.67 17.15
C ASN A 117 14.56 -0.47 16.23
N ILE A 118 13.77 -1.55 16.07
CA ILE A 118 14.10 -2.64 15.14
C ILE A 118 14.14 -2.18 13.67
N PHE A 119 13.41 -1.11 13.34
CA PHE A 119 13.41 -0.52 12.02
C PHE A 119 14.57 0.42 11.78
N TYR A 120 15.14 1.03 12.83
CA TYR A 120 16.19 2.05 12.74
C TYR A 120 17.61 1.48 12.84
N THR A 121 17.84 0.34 12.15
CA THR A 121 19.20 -0.20 11.97
C THR A 121 19.95 0.61 10.92
N GLU A 122 21.30 0.60 10.96
CA GLU A 122 22.12 1.27 9.93
C GLU A 122 21.79 0.74 8.52
N GLU A 123 21.66 -0.59 8.36
CA GLU A 123 21.28 -1.21 7.10
C GLU A 123 19.96 -0.67 6.54
N ASN A 124 18.94 -0.47 7.38
CA ASN A 124 17.64 0.02 6.95
C ASN A 124 17.64 1.52 6.63
N LYS A 125 18.53 2.28 7.24
CA LYS A 125 18.75 3.67 6.89
C LYS A 125 19.43 3.78 5.52
N ASP A 126 20.49 3.00 5.30
CA ASP A 126 21.27 3.05 4.07
C ASP A 126 20.48 2.63 2.83
N ASN A 127 19.57 1.65 2.95
CA ASN A 127 18.74 1.20 1.83
C ASN A 127 17.44 2.02 1.64
N GLY A 128 17.15 2.96 2.54
CA GLY A 128 15.97 3.82 2.48
C GLY A 128 14.63 3.11 2.69
N PHE A 129 14.61 1.95 3.35
CA PHE A 129 13.38 1.21 3.66
C PHE A 129 12.49 2.00 4.61
N ILE A 130 13.08 2.53 5.69
CA ILE A 130 12.36 3.35 6.69
C ILE A 130 11.78 4.61 6.07
N ASP A 131 12.48 5.24 5.15
CA ASP A 131 12.04 6.45 4.46
C ASP A 131 10.74 6.26 3.68
N ARG A 132 10.39 5.01 3.41
CA ARG A 132 9.16 4.58 2.72
C ARG A 132 8.04 4.19 3.67
N MET A 133 8.24 4.31 4.97
CA MET A 133 7.19 4.04 5.95
C MET A 133 6.51 5.33 6.37
N LEU A 134 5.19 5.30 6.36
CA LEU A 134 4.36 6.39 6.86
C LEU A 134 3.94 6.03 8.28
N LEU A 135 4.60 6.65 9.24
CA LEU A 135 4.36 6.38 10.66
C LEU A 135 3.39 7.42 11.23
N SER A 136 2.44 6.96 12.04
CA SER A 136 1.53 7.80 12.81
C SER A 136 1.78 7.55 14.30
N PHE A 137 2.08 8.61 15.04
CA PHE A 137 2.33 8.56 16.47
C PHE A 137 1.60 9.73 17.16
N PRO A 138 0.25 9.68 17.25
CA PRO A 138 -0.54 10.71 17.89
C PRO A 138 -0.27 10.74 19.41
N ASP A 139 -0.58 11.87 20.03
CA ASP A 139 -0.62 11.95 21.49
C ASP A 139 -1.78 11.10 21.99
N LEU A 140 -1.50 10.28 23.01
CA LEU A 140 -2.53 9.44 23.63
C LEU A 140 -3.31 10.28 24.63
N GLU A 141 -4.60 10.41 24.38
CA GLU A 141 -5.55 10.82 25.40
C GLU A 141 -6.17 9.54 25.99
N ILE A 142 -6.13 9.44 27.34
CA ILE A 142 -6.79 8.36 28.04
C ILE A 142 -8.26 8.72 28.12
N GLU A 143 -9.07 8.01 27.33
CA GLU A 143 -10.52 8.20 27.34
C GLU A 143 -11.14 7.57 28.59
N VAL A 144 -12.12 8.26 29.17
CA VAL A 144 -13.00 7.66 30.19
C VAL A 144 -13.93 6.69 29.52
N TYR A 145 -14.42 5.72 30.31
CA TYR A 145 -15.40 4.73 29.83
C TYR A 145 -16.60 5.43 29.15
N ASN A 146 -16.98 4.92 28.00
CA ASN A 146 -18.07 5.45 27.18
C ASN A 146 -18.95 4.29 26.66
N ASP A 147 -20.24 4.36 26.91
CA ASP A 147 -21.24 3.38 26.50
C ASP A 147 -21.82 3.65 25.09
N ASN A 148 -21.34 4.69 24.40
CA ASN A 148 -21.86 5.04 23.09
C ASN A 148 -21.44 3.99 22.06
N GLU A 149 -22.42 3.35 21.46
CA GLU A 149 -22.24 2.46 20.33
C GLU A 149 -22.62 3.16 19.03
N MET A 150 -21.99 2.74 17.94
CA MET A 150 -22.39 3.18 16.60
C MET A 150 -23.76 2.55 16.27
N SER A 151 -24.71 3.37 15.79
CA SER A 151 -26.00 2.83 15.38
C SER A 151 -25.88 1.90 14.16
N ASP A 152 -26.72 0.88 14.09
CA ASP A 152 -26.75 -0.07 12.97
C ASP A 152 -26.94 0.66 11.63
N GLU A 153 -27.75 1.73 11.60
CA GLU A 153 -27.99 2.56 10.40
C GLU A 153 -26.69 3.20 9.86
N ILE A 154 -25.84 3.72 10.76
CA ILE A 154 -24.56 4.30 10.36
C ILE A 154 -23.62 3.19 9.85
N LEU A 155 -23.61 2.04 10.50
CA LEU A 155 -22.79 0.92 10.11
C LEU A 155 -23.20 0.35 8.74
N GLU A 156 -24.50 0.17 8.51
CA GLU A 156 -25.04 -0.26 7.22
C GLU A 156 -24.75 0.76 6.11
N TRP A 157 -24.95 2.03 6.38
CA TRP A 157 -24.60 3.12 5.45
C TRP A 157 -23.12 3.09 5.08
N TYR A 158 -22.23 2.93 6.07
CA TYR A 158 -20.79 2.86 5.84
C TYR A 158 -20.40 1.66 4.98
N HIS A 159 -20.95 0.49 5.27
CA HIS A 159 -20.74 -0.72 4.45
C HIS A 159 -21.22 -0.52 3.01
N ALA A 160 -22.41 0.05 2.83
CA ALA A 160 -22.94 0.35 1.51
C ALA A 160 -22.06 1.35 0.75
N CYS A 161 -21.54 2.39 1.42
CA CYS A 161 -20.62 3.35 0.82
C CYS A 161 -19.35 2.66 0.30
N ILE A 162 -18.73 1.76 1.08
CA ILE A 162 -17.51 1.05 0.66
C ILE A 162 -17.78 0.15 -0.55
N ILE A 163 -18.87 -0.62 -0.52
CA ILE A 163 -19.24 -1.50 -1.63
C ILE A 163 -19.50 -0.69 -2.90
N ASN A 164 -20.31 0.36 -2.80
CA ASN A 164 -20.65 1.23 -3.94
C ASN A 164 -19.40 1.94 -4.50
N PHE A 165 -18.51 2.41 -3.62
CA PHE A 165 -17.24 2.99 -4.03
C PHE A 165 -16.39 1.99 -4.82
N TYR A 166 -16.21 0.78 -4.28
CA TYR A 166 -15.44 -0.26 -4.95
C TYR A 166 -16.02 -0.60 -6.32
N ASP A 167 -17.34 -0.83 -6.41
CA ASP A 167 -18.01 -1.17 -7.67
C ASP A 167 -17.93 -0.04 -8.69
N SER A 168 -18.07 1.20 -8.26
CA SER A 168 -17.95 2.39 -9.11
C SER A 168 -16.54 2.53 -9.67
N VAL A 169 -15.53 2.45 -8.82
CA VAL A 169 -14.12 2.54 -9.22
C VAL A 169 -13.75 1.40 -10.16
N LYS A 170 -14.18 0.19 -9.84
CA LYS A 170 -13.94 -0.99 -10.69
C LYS A 170 -14.50 -0.80 -12.09
N LYS A 171 -15.72 -0.31 -12.22
CA LYS A 171 -16.38 -0.07 -13.53
C LYS A 171 -15.68 1.02 -14.34
N GLN A 172 -15.17 2.07 -13.68
CA GLN A 172 -14.63 3.25 -14.35
C GLN A 172 -13.14 3.15 -14.67
N LEU A 173 -12.36 2.50 -13.80
CA LEU A 173 -10.90 2.51 -13.89
C LEU A 173 -10.30 1.22 -14.47
N ILE A 174 -11.01 0.09 -14.41
CA ILE A 174 -10.48 -1.15 -14.99
C ILE A 174 -10.78 -1.16 -16.49
N VAL A 175 -9.74 -0.94 -17.27
CA VAL A 175 -9.74 -1.11 -18.73
C VAL A 175 -8.91 -2.34 -19.07
N ARG A 176 -9.44 -3.23 -19.91
CA ARG A 176 -8.72 -4.40 -20.39
C ARG A 176 -8.39 -4.22 -21.86
N ASP A 177 -7.23 -4.66 -22.27
CA ASP A 177 -6.84 -4.73 -23.67
C ASP A 177 -7.39 -5.97 -24.39
N ILE A 178 -6.92 -6.20 -25.62
CA ILE A 178 -7.36 -7.32 -26.46
C ILE A 178 -7.02 -8.68 -25.82
N ASP A 179 -5.94 -8.74 -25.04
CA ASP A 179 -5.47 -9.95 -24.35
C ASP A 179 -6.08 -10.08 -22.94
N HIS A 180 -7.09 -9.27 -22.61
CA HIS A 180 -7.74 -9.18 -21.30
C HIS A 180 -6.85 -8.71 -20.14
N GLU A 181 -5.67 -8.16 -20.45
CA GLU A 181 -4.77 -7.60 -19.44
C GLU A 181 -5.25 -6.23 -18.95
N ILE A 182 -5.12 -5.99 -17.64
CA ILE A 182 -5.51 -4.71 -17.05
C ILE A 182 -4.53 -3.62 -17.45
N GLN A 183 -5.04 -2.60 -18.15
CA GLN A 183 -4.26 -1.43 -18.50
C GLN A 183 -4.50 -0.31 -17.49
N PRO A 184 -3.43 0.22 -16.85
CA PRO A 184 -3.56 1.33 -15.92
C PRO A 184 -3.94 2.60 -16.68
N LYS A 185 -4.92 3.32 -16.15
CA LYS A 185 -5.23 4.67 -16.61
C LYS A 185 -4.22 5.67 -16.07
N VAL A 186 -3.92 6.69 -16.86
CA VAL A 186 -3.00 7.76 -16.47
C VAL A 186 -3.81 8.96 -16.02
N ALA A 187 -3.64 9.36 -14.77
CA ALA A 187 -4.22 10.57 -14.25
C ALA A 187 -3.29 11.78 -14.51
N HIS A 188 -3.87 12.92 -14.83
CA HIS A 188 -3.18 14.17 -15.12
C HIS A 188 -3.57 15.25 -14.11
N TYR A 189 -2.68 16.17 -13.85
CA TYR A 189 -3.00 17.35 -13.05
C TYR A 189 -3.79 18.36 -13.88
N SER A 190 -4.79 19.01 -13.28
CA SER A 190 -5.30 20.28 -13.81
C SER A 190 -4.17 21.33 -13.83
N ASP A 191 -4.34 22.39 -14.59
CA ASP A 191 -3.32 23.47 -14.66
C ASP A 191 -3.06 24.07 -13.28
N GLU A 192 -4.09 24.25 -12.48
CA GLU A 192 -4.00 24.76 -11.11
C GLU A 192 -3.32 23.74 -10.20
N ALA A 193 -3.66 22.46 -10.30
CA ALA A 193 -3.03 21.39 -9.53
C ALA A 193 -1.55 21.26 -9.86
N LYS A 194 -1.19 21.40 -11.15
CA LYS A 194 0.20 21.37 -11.61
C LYS A 194 1.03 22.53 -11.03
N LYS A 195 0.47 23.72 -10.98
CA LYS A 195 1.14 24.89 -10.36
C LYS A 195 1.43 24.63 -8.88
N GLU A 196 0.45 24.12 -8.14
CA GLU A 196 0.63 23.78 -6.72
C GLU A 196 1.63 22.63 -6.54
N TRP A 197 1.59 21.61 -7.38
CA TRP A 197 2.58 20.53 -7.34
C TRP A 197 3.99 21.03 -7.53
N ILE A 198 4.23 21.95 -8.50
CA ILE A 198 5.55 22.54 -8.73
C ILE A 198 6.01 23.34 -7.50
N ARG A 199 5.11 24.13 -6.89
CA ARG A 199 5.41 24.87 -5.64
C ARG A 199 5.86 23.91 -4.54
N ILE A 200 5.05 22.89 -4.26
CA ILE A 200 5.31 21.89 -3.22
C ILE A 200 6.62 21.14 -3.48
N PHE A 201 6.83 20.70 -4.73
CA PHE A 201 8.06 20.00 -5.12
C PHE A 201 9.31 20.85 -4.85
N ASN A 202 9.26 22.14 -5.21
CA ASN A 202 10.37 23.07 -4.99
C ASN A 202 10.60 23.37 -3.49
N GLU A 203 9.53 23.51 -2.71
CA GLU A 203 9.63 23.67 -1.25
C GLU A 203 10.32 22.47 -0.59
N ILE A 204 9.91 21.25 -0.94
CA ILE A 204 10.57 20.02 -0.45
C ILE A 204 12.03 19.99 -0.88
N THR A 205 12.34 20.37 -2.12
CA THR A 205 13.72 20.40 -2.64
C THR A 205 14.57 21.40 -1.86
N ASN A 206 14.05 22.61 -1.64
CA ASN A 206 14.76 23.64 -0.89
C ASN A 206 15.01 23.23 0.57
N THR A 207 14.02 22.61 1.21
CA THR A 207 14.15 22.06 2.57
C THR A 207 15.22 20.97 2.61
N GLN A 208 15.21 20.05 1.64
CA GLN A 208 16.22 18.98 1.53
C GLN A 208 17.64 19.52 1.37
N ASN A 209 17.81 20.62 0.62
CA ASN A 209 19.11 21.26 0.37
C ASN A 209 19.55 22.19 1.48
N SER A 210 18.69 22.46 2.47
CA SER A 210 19.08 23.34 3.59
C SER A 210 20.07 22.63 4.52
N ASN A 211 20.92 23.44 5.17
CA ASN A 211 21.87 22.93 6.18
C ASN A 211 21.19 22.66 7.53
N ASP A 212 19.95 23.11 7.73
CA ASP A 212 19.23 23.02 8.99
C ASP A 212 18.59 21.65 9.21
N GLU A 213 18.41 20.84 8.14
CA GLU A 213 17.79 19.52 8.25
C GLU A 213 18.84 18.45 8.49
N ASN A 214 18.48 17.48 9.37
CA ASN A 214 19.32 16.33 9.66
C ASN A 214 19.27 15.28 8.51
N GLU A 215 20.25 14.36 8.50
CA GLU A 215 20.40 13.33 7.45
C GLU A 215 19.14 12.47 7.27
N TYR A 216 18.45 12.12 8.37
CA TYR A 216 17.21 11.33 8.29
C TYR A 216 16.11 12.09 7.54
N MET A 217 15.94 13.38 7.81
CA MET A 217 14.96 14.18 7.07
C MET A 217 15.35 14.35 5.60
N LYS A 218 16.63 14.52 5.32
CA LYS A 218 17.15 14.61 3.95
C LYS A 218 16.90 13.33 3.14
N SER A 219 16.92 12.14 3.76
CA SER A 219 16.62 10.87 3.09
C SER A 219 15.11 10.64 2.90
N MET A 220 14.29 11.08 3.87
CA MET A 220 12.84 10.89 3.86
C MET A 220 12.11 11.86 2.92
N LEU A 221 12.52 13.12 2.84
CA LEU A 221 11.86 14.16 2.06
C LEU A 221 11.68 13.80 0.57
N PRO A 222 12.64 13.19 -0.14
CA PRO A 222 12.45 12.75 -1.52
C PRO A 222 11.30 11.74 -1.68
N LYS A 223 11.02 10.92 -0.67
CA LYS A 223 9.92 9.94 -0.71
C LYS A 223 8.56 10.64 -0.65
N GLN A 224 8.48 11.80 0.01
CA GLN A 224 7.26 12.61 0.04
C GLN A 224 6.87 13.13 -1.34
N LYS A 225 7.85 13.40 -2.22
CA LYS A 225 7.59 13.72 -3.64
C LYS A 225 6.88 12.59 -4.39
N SER A 226 6.99 11.34 -3.93
CA SER A 226 6.24 10.20 -4.47
C SER A 226 4.91 9.99 -3.75
N TYR A 227 4.83 10.28 -2.45
CA TYR A 227 3.60 10.08 -1.68
C TYR A 227 2.53 11.12 -2.00
N ILE A 228 2.90 12.39 -2.16
CA ILE A 228 1.91 13.45 -2.44
C ILE A 228 1.09 13.16 -3.70
N PRO A 229 1.67 12.78 -4.86
CA PRO A 229 0.88 12.35 -6.02
C PRO A 229 -0.02 11.15 -5.75
N ARG A 230 0.44 10.17 -4.96
CA ARG A 230 -0.37 9.00 -4.58
C ARG A 230 -1.56 9.39 -3.71
N PHE A 231 -1.32 10.22 -2.70
CA PHE A 231 -2.40 10.75 -1.86
C PHE A 231 -3.39 11.58 -2.68
N ALA A 232 -2.89 12.44 -3.57
CA ALA A 232 -3.73 13.25 -4.42
C ALA A 232 -4.63 12.41 -5.32
N LEU A 233 -4.11 11.31 -5.88
CA LEU A 233 -4.89 10.37 -6.69
C LEU A 233 -6.01 9.72 -5.85
N ILE A 234 -5.69 9.21 -4.67
CA ILE A 234 -6.66 8.57 -3.77
C ILE A 234 -7.73 9.57 -3.35
N ILE A 235 -7.31 10.75 -2.87
CA ILE A 235 -8.22 11.81 -2.41
C ILE A 235 -9.13 12.27 -3.56
N ASN A 236 -8.57 12.48 -4.76
CA ASN A 236 -9.35 12.89 -5.92
C ASN A 236 -10.38 11.83 -6.32
N THR A 237 -10.01 10.56 -6.27
CA THR A 237 -10.93 9.45 -6.57
C THR A 237 -12.08 9.40 -5.59
N ILE A 238 -11.79 9.54 -4.29
CA ILE A 238 -12.82 9.60 -3.23
C ILE A 238 -13.70 10.83 -3.42
N ASP A 239 -13.12 12.01 -3.62
CA ASP A 239 -13.86 13.25 -3.85
C ASP A 239 -14.78 13.17 -5.09
N CYS A 240 -14.30 12.55 -6.17
CA CYS A 240 -15.12 12.36 -7.37
C CYS A 240 -16.31 11.45 -7.11
N PHE A 241 -16.12 10.37 -6.36
CA PHE A 241 -17.20 9.44 -6.01
C PHE A 241 -18.29 10.13 -5.17
N PHE A 242 -17.90 10.82 -4.09
CA PHE A 242 -18.87 11.45 -3.19
C PHE A 242 -19.52 12.72 -3.75
N ASN A 243 -18.99 13.32 -4.81
CA ASN A 243 -19.54 14.52 -5.44
C ASN A 243 -20.05 14.24 -6.87
N ASP A 244 -20.30 12.99 -7.23
CA ASP A 244 -20.81 12.56 -8.55
C ASP A 244 -20.01 13.14 -9.74
N LYS A 245 -18.71 13.37 -9.55
CA LYS A 245 -17.83 13.86 -10.62
C LYS A 245 -17.38 12.67 -11.50
N THR A 246 -17.42 12.89 -12.79
CA THR A 246 -17.14 11.82 -13.77
C THR A 246 -15.69 11.72 -14.22
N ASN A 247 -14.86 12.77 -14.00
CA ASN A 247 -13.50 12.80 -14.50
C ASN A 247 -12.49 12.40 -13.40
N LEU A 248 -12.31 11.11 -13.20
CA LEU A 248 -11.34 10.53 -12.25
C LEU A 248 -9.89 10.74 -12.69
N GLU A 249 -9.66 10.99 -13.97
CA GLU A 249 -8.31 11.11 -14.53
C GLU A 249 -7.72 12.52 -14.39
N LEU A 250 -8.54 13.51 -13.99
CA LEU A 250 -8.09 14.89 -13.79
C LEU A 250 -7.97 15.22 -12.29
N ILE A 251 -6.73 15.28 -11.80
CA ILE A 251 -6.43 15.61 -10.42
C ILE A 251 -6.67 17.10 -10.16
N SER A 252 -7.51 17.39 -9.19
CA SER A 252 -7.87 18.75 -8.82
C SER A 252 -6.82 19.44 -7.94
N LYS A 253 -6.82 20.79 -7.94
CA LYS A 253 -6.02 21.59 -7.00
C LYS A 253 -6.29 21.23 -5.55
N ASP A 254 -7.58 21.05 -5.18
CA ASP A 254 -7.98 20.71 -3.81
C ASP A 254 -7.38 19.36 -3.36
N ALA A 255 -7.38 18.35 -4.24
CA ALA A 255 -6.77 17.06 -3.95
C ALA A 255 -5.26 17.18 -3.67
N ILE A 256 -4.52 18.01 -4.43
CA ILE A 256 -3.10 18.27 -4.19
C ILE A 256 -2.87 18.97 -2.84
N LEU A 257 -3.67 19.96 -2.49
CA LEU A 257 -3.53 20.68 -1.22
C LEU A 257 -3.86 19.78 -0.01
N LYS A 258 -4.88 18.93 -0.11
CA LYS A 258 -5.18 17.92 0.91
C LYS A 258 -4.04 16.90 1.04
N ALA A 259 -3.46 16.47 -0.08
CA ALA A 259 -2.33 15.56 -0.11
C ALA A 259 -1.07 16.18 0.52
N GLU A 260 -0.80 17.45 0.28
CA GLU A 260 0.26 18.21 0.95
C GLU A 260 0.05 18.23 2.47
N LYS A 261 -1.16 18.52 2.93
CA LYS A 261 -1.50 18.53 4.36
C LYS A 261 -1.24 17.17 5.01
N LEU A 262 -1.66 16.10 4.34
CA LEU A 262 -1.44 14.74 4.82
C LEU A 262 0.07 14.38 4.85
N SER A 263 0.84 14.77 3.85
CA SER A 263 2.29 14.59 3.83
C SER A 263 2.96 15.35 4.98
N LYS A 264 2.57 16.60 5.24
CA LYS A 264 3.07 17.39 6.38
C LYS A 264 2.79 16.72 7.72
N TYR A 265 1.64 16.07 7.88
CA TYR A 265 1.35 15.26 9.07
C TYR A 265 2.37 14.14 9.25
N PHE A 266 2.63 13.32 8.22
CA PHE A 266 3.60 12.23 8.33
C PHE A 266 5.03 12.72 8.55
N ILE A 267 5.42 13.85 7.96
CA ILE A 267 6.70 14.50 8.23
C ILE A 267 6.81 14.90 9.72
N ALA A 268 5.76 15.49 10.28
CA ALA A 268 5.73 15.87 11.68
C ALA A 268 5.82 14.66 12.62
N MET A 269 5.09 13.58 12.30
CA MET A 269 5.15 12.32 13.06
C MET A 269 6.54 11.68 13.00
N ALA A 270 7.19 11.66 11.85
CA ALA A 270 8.55 11.16 11.72
C ALA A 270 9.56 11.96 12.55
N LYS A 271 9.44 13.31 12.57
CA LYS A 271 10.26 14.17 13.44
C LYS A 271 10.04 13.85 14.92
N LYS A 272 8.78 13.73 15.36
CA LYS A 272 8.40 13.39 16.73
C LYS A 272 9.00 12.06 17.19
N ILE A 273 8.86 11.01 16.37
CA ILE A 273 9.40 9.68 16.67
C ILE A 273 10.93 9.71 16.79
N LYS A 274 11.61 10.49 15.95
CA LYS A 274 13.07 10.61 15.99
C LYS A 274 13.55 11.28 17.28
N ILE A 275 12.87 12.33 17.72
CA ILE A 275 13.20 13.02 18.99
C ILE A 275 13.03 12.06 20.16
N ASP A 276 11.88 11.39 20.26
CA ASP A 276 11.58 10.42 21.34
C ASP A 276 12.60 9.27 21.40
N SER A 277 13.06 8.80 20.23
CA SER A 277 14.09 7.75 20.17
C SER A 277 15.47 8.22 20.64
N THR A 278 15.81 9.49 20.43
CA THR A 278 17.09 10.06 20.85
C THR A 278 17.14 10.27 22.36
N GLU A 279 16.10 10.86 22.96
CA GLU A 279 15.99 11.06 24.41
C GLU A 279 16.04 9.75 25.19
N LYS A 280 15.36 8.70 24.72
CA LYS A 280 15.40 7.36 25.36
C LYS A 280 16.78 6.70 25.31
N ASN A 281 17.57 6.97 24.30
CA ASN A 281 18.93 6.43 24.19
C ASN A 281 19.91 7.18 25.14
N GLU A 282 19.74 8.48 25.31
CA GLU A 282 20.53 9.25 26.27
C GLU A 282 20.29 8.80 27.71
N ILE A 283 19.04 8.54 28.11
CA ILE A 283 18.68 8.04 29.44
C ILE A 283 19.25 6.63 29.72
N LYS A 284 19.39 5.79 28.71
CA LYS A 284 19.95 4.43 28.82
C LYS A 284 21.48 4.41 28.89
N SER A 285 22.14 5.50 28.53
CA SER A 285 23.62 5.64 28.56
C SER A 285 24.17 6.25 29.86
N VAL A 286 23.29 6.60 30.79
CA VAL A 286 23.58 7.04 32.16
C VAL A 286 23.27 5.92 33.14
#